data_b9c399f11afe303188e8bbb56607f25a
#
_entry.id   b9c399f11afe303188e8bbb56607f25a
#
_cell.length_a   1.000
_cell.length_b   1.000
_cell.length_c   1.000
_cell.angle_alpha   90.00
_cell.angle_beta   90.00
_cell.angle_gamma   90.00
#
_symmetry.space_group_name_H-M   'P 1'
#
loop_
_entity.id
_entity.type
_entity.pdbx_description
1 polymer ?
#
loop_
_entity_poly.entity_id
_entity_poly.type
_entity_poly.pdbx_seq_one_letter_code
_entity_poly.pdbx_strand_id
1 'polypeptide(L)'
;LKIIILNLMPTKLETETQLLRLLSNSPLQLDIDFLQVKSHKAKNVSRIHMAKFYNTFDDIKDNKYDGMIITGAPVEQLEFEEVDYWDELCMIMEWSKKNVYSTFHICWGAQAGLYYHYGIKKYPLKKKMFGVFPHKSLDITHPLMRGLDDVYYVPHSRHTETRLQDIALVKQLQVISYSEISGVHIISDMDCRQFFVTGHSEYDRDTLAKEYFRDKEKGLDIDVPYNYFPNDDDKSVPIMSWKSSANIIFSNWLNYFVYQKTPYDLAQL
;
A
#
# COMPACT_ATOMS: atom_id res chain seq x y z
N LEU A 1 -13.07 15.49 -1.54
CA LEU A 1 -12.02 15.01 -0.65
C LEU A 1 -10.67 15.25 -1.29
N LYS A 2 -9.70 15.75 -0.51
CA LYS A 2 -8.31 15.92 -0.95
C LYS A 2 -7.48 14.71 -0.52
N ILE A 3 -6.93 14.01 -1.49
CA ILE A 3 -6.09 12.84 -1.28
C ILE A 3 -4.69 13.13 -1.80
N ILE A 4 -3.67 12.78 -1.03
CA ILE A 4 -2.29 12.86 -1.47
C ILE A 4 -1.68 11.46 -1.60
N ILE A 5 -0.95 11.19 -2.67
CA ILE A 5 -0.30 9.90 -2.93
C ILE A 5 1.21 10.10 -2.97
N LEU A 6 1.91 9.65 -1.93
CA LEU A 6 3.37 9.54 -1.95
C LEU A 6 3.74 8.28 -2.73
N ASN A 7 4.15 8.47 -3.97
CA ASN A 7 4.50 7.39 -4.87
C ASN A 7 6.01 7.13 -4.83
N LEU A 8 6.43 6.07 -4.14
CA LEU A 8 7.84 5.66 -3.99
C LEU A 8 8.25 4.63 -5.05
N MET A 9 7.30 4.14 -5.88
CA MET A 9 7.59 3.14 -6.90
C MET A 9 8.40 3.74 -8.06
N PRO A 10 9.33 2.97 -8.65
CA PRO A 10 10.08 3.40 -9.85
C PRO A 10 9.20 3.43 -11.11
N THR A 11 8.16 2.59 -11.19
CA THR A 11 7.17 2.52 -12.27
C THR A 11 5.99 3.46 -11.98
N LYS A 12 6.26 4.77 -11.91
CA LYS A 12 5.30 5.78 -11.45
C LYS A 12 3.96 5.72 -12.18
N LEU A 13 3.96 5.71 -13.51
CA LEU A 13 2.75 5.72 -14.33
C LEU A 13 1.87 4.48 -14.11
N GLU A 14 2.47 3.31 -13.94
CA GLU A 14 1.73 2.08 -13.67
C GLU A 14 1.05 2.16 -12.30
N THR A 15 1.80 2.56 -11.28
CA THR A 15 1.28 2.74 -9.92
C THR A 15 0.19 3.82 -9.85
N GLU A 16 0.37 4.96 -10.53
CA GLU A 16 -0.65 6.00 -10.67
C GLU A 16 -1.94 5.41 -11.23
N THR A 17 -1.86 4.70 -12.36
CA THR A 17 -3.02 4.11 -13.04
C THR A 17 -3.74 3.10 -12.14
N GLN A 18 -2.98 2.24 -11.45
CA GLN A 18 -3.52 1.23 -10.53
C GLN A 18 -4.28 1.87 -9.35
N LEU A 19 -3.68 2.86 -8.71
CA LEU A 19 -4.32 3.54 -7.57
C LEU A 19 -5.50 4.41 -8.00
N LEU A 20 -5.35 5.19 -9.07
CA LEU A 20 -6.44 6.02 -9.60
C LEU A 20 -7.66 5.18 -9.99
N ARG A 21 -7.47 3.99 -10.56
CA ARG A 21 -8.57 3.09 -10.89
C ARG A 21 -9.35 2.65 -9.66
N LEU A 22 -8.68 2.32 -8.54
CA LEU A 22 -9.35 1.94 -7.28
C LEU A 22 -10.05 3.13 -6.63
N LEU A 23 -9.39 4.29 -6.59
CA LEU A 23 -9.95 5.50 -5.99
C LEU A 23 -11.12 6.05 -6.78
N SER A 24 -11.10 5.95 -8.13
CA SER A 24 -12.19 6.42 -8.98
C SER A 24 -13.44 5.53 -8.95
N ASN A 25 -13.34 4.32 -8.41
CA ASN A 25 -14.50 3.43 -8.23
C ASN A 25 -15.28 3.78 -6.94
N SER A 26 -15.58 5.05 -6.77
CA SER A 26 -16.32 5.61 -5.64
C SER A 26 -17.23 6.73 -6.13
N PRO A 27 -18.43 6.93 -5.54
CA PRO A 27 -19.29 8.08 -5.84
C PRO A 27 -18.74 9.39 -5.26
N LEU A 28 -17.70 9.34 -4.44
CA LEU A 28 -17.09 10.51 -3.82
C LEU A 28 -16.22 11.25 -4.84
N GLN A 29 -16.35 12.57 -4.88
CA GLN A 29 -15.45 13.41 -5.66
C GLN A 29 -14.10 13.52 -4.97
N LEU A 30 -13.03 13.12 -5.63
CA LEU A 30 -11.67 13.15 -5.13
C LEU A 30 -10.83 14.15 -5.92
N ASP A 31 -10.07 14.96 -5.19
CA ASP A 31 -9.01 15.83 -5.70
C ASP A 31 -7.68 15.18 -5.28
N ILE A 32 -6.86 14.78 -6.25
CA ILE A 32 -5.69 13.92 -6.00
C ILE A 32 -4.41 14.65 -6.35
N ASP A 33 -3.54 14.82 -5.35
CA ASP A 33 -2.18 15.30 -5.50
C ASP A 33 -1.20 14.12 -5.45
N PHE A 34 -0.18 14.16 -6.32
CA PHE A 34 0.95 13.24 -6.24
C PHE A 34 2.14 13.90 -5.56
N LEU A 35 2.79 13.16 -4.68
CA LEU A 35 3.99 13.56 -3.94
C LEU A 35 5.15 12.65 -4.32
N GLN A 36 6.34 13.24 -4.50
CA GLN A 36 7.61 12.53 -4.66
C GLN A 36 8.59 12.94 -3.58
N VAL A 37 9.52 12.05 -3.27
CA VAL A 37 10.70 12.40 -2.48
C VAL A 37 11.69 13.18 -3.34
N LYS A 38 12.20 14.28 -2.81
CA LYS A 38 13.16 15.17 -3.51
C LYS A 38 14.57 14.60 -3.51
N SER A 39 14.93 13.88 -2.46
CA SER A 39 16.22 13.25 -2.26
C SER A 39 16.51 12.10 -3.24
N HIS A 40 15.48 11.54 -3.89
CA HIS A 40 15.64 10.48 -4.88
C HIS A 40 15.07 10.87 -6.25
N LYS A 41 15.92 10.78 -7.30
CA LYS A 41 15.48 11.10 -8.68
C LYS A 41 14.89 9.88 -9.36
N ALA A 42 13.64 9.98 -9.80
CA ALA A 42 12.98 8.96 -10.62
C ALA A 42 13.73 8.76 -11.95
N LYS A 43 14.16 7.51 -12.23
CA LYS A 43 14.94 7.17 -13.43
C LYS A 43 14.08 6.78 -14.63
N ASN A 44 12.86 6.28 -14.39
CA ASN A 44 12.01 5.63 -15.40
C ASN A 44 10.79 6.46 -15.84
N VAL A 45 10.77 7.76 -15.54
CA VAL A 45 9.64 8.66 -15.87
C VAL A 45 10.18 9.93 -16.50
N SER A 46 9.44 10.49 -17.46
CA SER A 46 9.85 11.74 -18.10
C SER A 46 9.87 12.89 -17.08
N ARG A 47 10.88 13.76 -17.19
CA ARG A 47 10.99 14.96 -16.35
C ARG A 47 9.77 15.89 -16.53
N ILE A 48 9.18 15.92 -17.71
CA ILE A 48 7.99 16.74 -18.03
C ILE A 48 6.79 16.23 -17.22
N HIS A 49 6.58 14.90 -17.16
CA HIS A 49 5.50 14.30 -16.37
C HIS A 49 5.66 14.61 -14.87
N MET A 50 6.88 14.42 -14.34
CA MET A 50 7.17 14.71 -12.94
C MET A 50 6.94 16.18 -12.59
N ALA A 51 7.42 17.10 -13.42
CA ALA A 51 7.25 18.54 -13.18
C ALA A 51 5.78 19.01 -13.28
N LYS A 52 4.95 18.28 -14.04
CA LYS A 52 3.54 18.65 -14.25
C LYS A 52 2.60 18.09 -13.19
N PHE A 53 2.87 16.89 -12.67
CA PHE A 53 1.92 16.14 -11.87
C PHE A 53 2.39 15.86 -10.44
N TYR A 54 3.69 16.02 -10.14
CA TYR A 54 4.24 15.72 -8.82
C TYR A 54 4.65 16.96 -8.06
N ASN A 55 4.21 17.03 -6.83
CA ASN A 55 4.66 17.99 -5.84
C ASN A 55 5.87 17.44 -5.07
N THR A 56 6.65 18.32 -4.48
CA THR A 56 7.64 18.01 -3.44
C THR A 56 7.05 18.31 -2.07
N PHE A 57 7.71 17.87 -1.01
CA PHE A 57 7.24 18.15 0.34
C PHE A 57 7.17 19.67 0.64
N ASP A 58 8.11 20.44 0.10
CA ASP A 58 8.11 21.90 0.26
C ASP A 58 6.85 22.56 -0.33
N ASP A 59 6.28 21.98 -1.40
CA ASP A 59 5.09 22.52 -2.07
C ASP A 59 3.80 22.26 -1.27
N ILE A 60 3.79 21.21 -0.40
CA ILE A 60 2.55 20.74 0.24
C ILE A 60 2.55 20.84 1.77
N LYS A 61 3.68 21.16 2.41
CA LYS A 61 3.85 21.11 3.88
C LYS A 61 2.85 21.94 4.67
N ASP A 62 2.32 23.02 4.08
CA ASP A 62 1.33 23.90 4.69
C ASP A 62 -0.12 23.49 4.39
N ASN A 63 -0.31 22.48 3.53
CA ASN A 63 -1.62 21.98 3.16
C ASN A 63 -2.13 20.93 4.16
N LYS A 64 -3.45 20.69 4.11
CA LYS A 64 -4.12 19.59 4.81
C LYS A 64 -4.83 18.70 3.80
N TYR A 65 -4.87 17.41 4.11
CA TYR A 65 -5.49 16.37 3.28
C TYR A 65 -6.43 15.49 4.10
N ASP A 66 -7.48 15.01 3.47
CA ASP A 66 -8.43 14.08 4.09
C ASP A 66 -7.83 12.68 4.17
N GLY A 67 -7.08 12.28 3.15
CA GLY A 67 -6.41 10.99 3.09
C GLY A 67 -5.04 11.04 2.44
N MET A 68 -4.19 10.06 2.80
CA MET A 68 -2.87 9.86 2.19
C MET A 68 -2.65 8.39 1.87
N ILE A 69 -2.03 8.13 0.73
CA ILE A 69 -1.50 6.80 0.40
C ILE A 69 0.02 6.90 0.31
N ILE A 70 0.71 6.00 1.00
CA ILE A 70 2.17 5.80 0.88
C ILE A 70 2.39 4.45 0.21
N THR A 71 2.97 4.44 -0.99
CA THR A 71 3.17 3.22 -1.76
C THR A 71 4.33 2.38 -1.24
N GLY A 72 4.45 1.15 -1.76
CA GLY A 72 5.65 0.35 -1.65
C GLY A 72 6.85 0.96 -2.38
N ALA A 73 8.01 0.35 -2.17
CA ALA A 73 9.25 0.66 -2.87
C ALA A 73 10.13 -0.61 -2.96
N PRO A 74 10.91 -0.80 -4.04
CA PRO A 74 11.75 -1.99 -4.22
C PRO A 74 13.10 -1.88 -3.47
N VAL A 75 13.07 -1.46 -2.21
CA VAL A 75 14.23 -1.25 -1.33
C VAL A 75 14.15 -2.10 -0.07
N GLU A 76 13.30 -3.10 -0.04
CA GLU A 76 12.98 -3.89 1.15
C GLU A 76 14.17 -4.73 1.70
N GLN A 77 15.19 -4.97 0.89
CA GLN A 77 16.39 -5.69 1.30
C GLN A 77 17.43 -4.79 2.01
N LEU A 78 17.28 -3.46 1.92
CA LEU A 78 18.09 -2.52 2.67
C LEU A 78 17.52 -2.31 4.07
N GLU A 79 18.37 -1.99 5.04
CA GLU A 79 17.87 -1.44 6.31
C GLU A 79 17.18 -0.09 6.04
N PHE A 80 16.25 0.31 6.91
CA PHE A 80 15.48 1.53 6.65
C PHE A 80 16.37 2.77 6.57
N GLU A 81 17.36 2.86 7.45
CA GLU A 81 18.32 3.97 7.53
C GLU A 81 19.31 4.01 6.36
N GLU A 82 19.44 2.92 5.59
CA GLU A 82 20.28 2.86 4.39
C GLU A 82 19.54 3.36 3.14
N VAL A 83 18.23 3.59 3.22
CA VAL A 83 17.43 4.12 2.12
C VAL A 83 17.72 5.62 1.97
N ASP A 84 18.16 6.05 0.79
CA ASP A 84 18.63 7.41 0.50
C ASP A 84 17.63 8.53 0.78
N TYR A 85 16.32 8.22 0.82
CA TYR A 85 15.22 9.15 1.17
C TYR A 85 14.58 8.88 2.53
N TRP A 86 15.22 8.09 3.40
CA TRP A 86 14.62 7.70 4.69
C TRP A 86 14.28 8.90 5.58
N ASP A 87 15.21 9.85 5.73
CA ASP A 87 14.99 11.02 6.56
C ASP A 87 13.82 11.88 6.05
N GLU A 88 13.73 12.07 4.72
CA GLU A 88 12.61 12.79 4.10
C GLU A 88 11.28 12.03 4.29
N LEU A 89 11.28 10.70 4.16
CA LEU A 89 10.11 9.86 4.42
C LEU A 89 9.65 9.97 5.89
N CYS A 90 10.57 9.92 6.84
CA CYS A 90 10.28 10.12 8.26
C CYS A 90 9.62 11.49 8.53
N MET A 91 10.17 12.54 7.91
CA MET A 91 9.60 13.89 8.01
C MET A 91 8.17 13.96 7.44
N ILE A 92 7.91 13.33 6.30
CA ILE A 92 6.59 13.24 5.68
C ILE A 92 5.63 12.45 6.56
N MET A 93 6.07 11.31 7.13
CA MET A 93 5.24 10.51 8.04
C MET A 93 4.91 11.26 9.34
N GLU A 94 5.85 12.03 9.90
CA GLU A 94 5.56 12.86 11.07
C GLU A 94 4.58 13.99 10.74
N TRP A 95 4.76 14.66 9.60
CA TRP A 95 3.85 15.69 9.10
C TRP A 95 2.44 15.13 8.87
N SER A 96 2.31 13.92 8.34
CA SER A 96 1.02 13.30 8.06
C SER A 96 0.15 13.13 9.31
N LYS A 97 0.74 12.91 10.48
CA LYS A 97 0.01 12.77 11.76
C LYS A 97 -0.84 13.99 12.12
N LYS A 98 -0.43 15.19 11.66
CA LYS A 98 -1.10 16.47 11.95
C LYS A 98 -1.86 17.05 10.77
N ASN A 99 -1.43 16.72 9.54
CA ASN A 99 -1.91 17.34 8.32
C ASN A 99 -2.78 16.42 7.46
N VAL A 100 -2.83 15.12 7.79
CA VAL A 100 -3.66 14.13 7.10
C VAL A 100 -4.57 13.44 8.09
N TYR A 101 -5.84 13.26 7.71
CA TYR A 101 -6.77 12.60 8.62
C TYR A 101 -6.55 11.08 8.68
N SER A 102 -6.48 10.40 7.53
CA SER A 102 -6.23 8.96 7.47
C SER A 102 -5.12 8.63 6.46
N THR A 103 -4.17 7.78 6.86
CA THR A 103 -3.04 7.35 6.02
C THR A 103 -3.11 5.84 5.75
N PHE A 104 -2.97 5.45 4.49
CA PHE A 104 -2.98 4.08 4.01
C PHE A 104 -1.60 3.72 3.44
N HIS A 105 -0.84 2.91 4.17
CA HIS A 105 0.50 2.48 3.80
C HIS A 105 0.45 1.13 3.08
N ILE A 106 1.21 0.97 1.98
CA ILE A 106 1.20 -0.25 1.16
C ILE A 106 2.58 -0.91 1.15
N CYS A 107 2.64 -2.22 1.36
CA CYS A 107 3.80 -3.09 1.24
C CYS A 107 5.02 -2.58 2.04
N TRP A 108 6.12 -2.21 1.37
CA TRP A 108 7.27 -1.61 2.04
C TRP A 108 6.92 -0.31 2.77
N GLY A 109 6.03 0.51 2.20
CA GLY A 109 5.50 1.69 2.89
C GLY A 109 4.81 1.34 4.22
N ALA A 110 4.11 0.20 4.28
CA ALA A 110 3.51 -0.30 5.52
C ALA A 110 4.59 -0.71 6.53
N GLN A 111 5.63 -1.41 6.10
CA GLN A 111 6.77 -1.78 6.96
C GLN A 111 7.52 -0.54 7.47
N ALA A 112 7.75 0.45 6.60
CA ALA A 112 8.39 1.72 6.95
C ALA A 112 7.56 2.50 8.00
N GLY A 113 6.24 2.56 7.81
CA GLY A 113 5.34 3.20 8.77
C GLY A 113 5.29 2.49 10.12
N LEU A 114 5.21 1.16 10.13
CA LEU A 114 5.25 0.35 11.35
C LEU A 114 6.58 0.51 12.10
N TYR A 115 7.69 0.59 11.36
CA TYR A 115 9.00 0.81 11.95
C TYR A 115 9.13 2.22 12.54
N TYR A 116 8.79 3.25 11.76
CA TYR A 116 8.92 4.64 12.18
C TYR A 116 8.02 4.98 13.38
N HIS A 117 6.75 4.61 13.32
CA HIS A 117 5.77 4.99 14.35
C HIS A 117 5.82 4.10 15.60
N TYR A 118 6.20 2.83 15.46
CA TYR A 118 6.06 1.82 16.53
C TYR A 118 7.31 0.98 16.78
N GLY A 119 8.40 1.18 16.05
CA GLY A 119 9.65 0.42 16.20
C GLY A 119 9.56 -1.05 15.77
N ILE A 120 8.54 -1.42 14.99
CA ILE A 120 8.34 -2.80 14.53
C ILE A 120 9.27 -3.08 13.36
N LYS A 121 10.15 -4.08 13.52
CA LYS A 121 11.14 -4.46 12.52
C LYS A 121 10.54 -5.30 11.38
N LYS A 122 11.19 -5.28 10.22
CA LYS A 122 10.99 -6.25 9.16
C LYS A 122 12.00 -7.38 9.27
N TYR A 123 11.64 -8.56 8.77
CA TYR A 123 12.48 -9.76 8.79
C TYR A 123 12.61 -10.33 7.39
N PRO A 124 13.81 -10.79 6.98
CA PRO A 124 13.99 -11.41 5.67
C PRO A 124 13.24 -12.75 5.60
N LEU A 125 12.59 -13.01 4.48
CA LEU A 125 12.01 -14.29 4.14
C LEU A 125 13.09 -15.20 3.50
N LYS A 126 12.97 -16.50 3.71
CA LYS A 126 13.85 -17.49 3.06
C LYS A 126 13.65 -17.53 1.54
N LYS A 127 12.42 -17.32 1.09
CA LYS A 127 12.01 -17.20 -0.31
C LYS A 127 11.07 -16.00 -0.45
N LYS A 128 11.05 -15.41 -1.65
CA LYS A 128 10.11 -14.35 -1.99
C LYS A 128 8.67 -14.82 -1.76
N MET A 129 7.89 -14.07 -0.99
CA MET A 129 6.44 -14.24 -0.90
C MET A 129 5.83 -13.69 -2.19
N PHE A 130 5.47 -14.59 -3.11
CA PHE A 130 5.15 -14.22 -4.48
C PHE A 130 3.93 -14.98 -5.00
N GLY A 131 2.85 -14.27 -5.26
CA GLY A 131 1.60 -14.86 -5.73
C GLY A 131 0.35 -14.22 -5.13
N VAL A 132 -0.76 -14.94 -5.18
CA VAL A 132 -2.10 -14.52 -4.74
C VAL A 132 -2.56 -15.40 -3.59
N PHE A 133 -2.62 -14.84 -2.39
CA PHE A 133 -2.83 -15.59 -1.15
C PHE A 133 -4.22 -15.36 -0.56
N PRO A 134 -4.84 -16.41 0.04
CA PRO A 134 -6.10 -16.28 0.77
C PRO A 134 -5.88 -15.58 2.11
N HIS A 135 -6.78 -14.69 2.46
CA HIS A 135 -6.80 -13.94 3.71
C HIS A 135 -8.17 -14.02 4.38
N LYS A 136 -8.17 -13.89 5.70
CA LYS A 136 -9.39 -13.84 6.52
C LYS A 136 -9.40 -12.58 7.36
N SER A 137 -10.58 -12.05 7.63
CA SER A 137 -10.76 -11.03 8.66
C SER A 137 -10.61 -11.66 10.04
N LEU A 138 -9.86 -10.99 10.93
CA LEU A 138 -9.81 -11.32 12.35
C LEU A 138 -10.88 -10.56 13.15
N ASP A 139 -11.42 -9.49 12.57
CA ASP A 139 -12.55 -8.73 13.07
C ASP A 139 -13.54 -8.45 11.93
N ILE A 140 -14.56 -9.29 11.83
CA ILE A 140 -15.61 -9.17 10.80
C ILE A 140 -16.51 -7.95 11.00
N THR A 141 -16.48 -7.33 12.19
CA THR A 141 -17.27 -6.14 12.50
C THR A 141 -16.53 -4.85 12.12
N HIS A 142 -15.23 -4.93 11.85
CA HIS A 142 -14.44 -3.76 11.48
C HIS A 142 -14.93 -3.15 10.16
N PRO A 143 -15.24 -1.83 10.10
CA PRO A 143 -15.85 -1.21 8.93
C PRO A 143 -15.04 -1.37 7.64
N LEU A 144 -13.69 -1.49 7.73
CA LEU A 144 -12.84 -1.73 6.56
C LEU A 144 -13.16 -3.06 5.87
N MET A 145 -13.62 -4.06 6.63
CA MET A 145 -13.90 -5.42 6.15
C MET A 145 -15.34 -5.62 5.68
N ARG A 146 -16.18 -4.60 5.80
CA ARG A 146 -17.60 -4.69 5.45
C ARG A 146 -17.80 -5.01 3.97
N GLY A 147 -18.55 -6.08 3.71
CA GLY A 147 -18.87 -6.55 2.36
C GLY A 147 -17.81 -7.44 1.73
N LEU A 148 -16.73 -7.76 2.44
CA LEU A 148 -15.80 -8.82 2.02
C LEU A 148 -16.36 -10.20 2.36
N ASP A 149 -15.99 -11.18 1.55
CA ASP A 149 -16.23 -12.60 1.82
C ASP A 149 -15.37 -13.08 3.03
N ASP A 150 -15.74 -14.22 3.63
CA ASP A 150 -15.00 -14.84 4.73
C ASP A 150 -13.53 -15.11 4.36
N VAL A 151 -13.29 -15.42 3.09
CA VAL A 151 -11.96 -15.57 2.49
C VAL A 151 -11.88 -14.70 1.25
N TYR A 152 -10.88 -13.84 1.19
CA TYR A 152 -10.59 -13.02 0.04
C TYR A 152 -9.12 -13.14 -0.36
N TYR A 153 -8.81 -12.81 -1.61
CA TYR A 153 -7.48 -13.01 -2.17
C TYR A 153 -6.73 -11.71 -2.34
N VAL A 154 -5.41 -11.75 -2.11
CA VAL A 154 -4.53 -10.58 -2.23
C VAL A 154 -3.21 -10.97 -2.85
N PRO A 155 -2.72 -10.20 -3.86
CA PRO A 155 -1.37 -10.35 -4.39
C PRO A 155 -0.30 -9.93 -3.37
N HIS A 156 0.79 -10.69 -3.30
CA HIS A 156 2.00 -10.33 -2.57
C HIS A 156 3.22 -10.48 -3.48
N SER A 157 4.16 -9.56 -3.34
CA SER A 157 5.48 -9.60 -3.96
C SER A 157 6.48 -8.94 -3.02
N ARG A 158 7.07 -9.72 -2.11
CA ARG A 158 7.97 -9.19 -1.07
C ARG A 158 9.01 -10.20 -0.61
N HIS A 159 10.18 -9.70 -0.22
CA HIS A 159 11.29 -10.48 0.35
C HIS A 159 11.39 -10.39 1.88
N THR A 160 10.52 -9.57 2.50
CA THR A 160 10.51 -9.36 3.94
C THR A 160 9.10 -9.52 4.51
N GLU A 161 9.02 -9.74 5.81
CA GLU A 161 7.77 -9.84 6.57
C GLU A 161 7.78 -8.98 7.82
N THR A 162 6.59 -8.63 8.29
CA THR A 162 6.34 -8.11 9.64
C THR A 162 5.63 -9.21 10.44
N ARG A 163 6.10 -9.50 11.65
CA ARG A 163 5.62 -10.64 12.42
C ARG A 163 4.44 -10.27 13.31
N LEU A 164 3.44 -11.14 13.34
CA LEU A 164 2.25 -11.00 14.20
C LEU A 164 2.61 -10.79 15.67
N GLN A 165 3.61 -11.54 16.17
CA GLN A 165 4.04 -11.46 17.55
C GLN A 165 4.60 -10.09 17.94
N ASP A 166 5.30 -9.41 17.02
CA ASP A 166 5.86 -8.09 17.29
C ASP A 166 4.76 -7.02 17.31
N ILE A 167 3.76 -7.15 16.42
CA ILE A 167 2.60 -6.27 16.40
C ILE A 167 1.77 -6.43 17.67
N ALA A 168 1.58 -7.69 18.15
CA ALA A 168 0.80 -7.99 19.35
C ALA A 168 1.38 -7.38 20.63
N LEU A 169 2.66 -7.03 20.64
CA LEU A 169 3.30 -6.34 21.79
C LEU A 169 2.95 -4.84 21.84
N VAL A 170 2.44 -4.27 20.75
CA VAL A 170 2.12 -2.84 20.63
C VAL A 170 0.63 -2.63 20.84
N LYS A 171 0.25 -2.17 22.05
CA LYS A 171 -1.18 -1.98 22.44
C LYS A 171 -1.95 -0.99 21.59
N GLN A 172 -1.25 -0.10 20.87
CA GLN A 172 -1.83 0.89 19.98
C GLN A 172 -2.22 0.32 18.62
N LEU A 173 -1.87 -0.94 18.33
CA LEU A 173 -2.13 -1.59 17.06
C LEU A 173 -3.12 -2.75 17.20
N GLN A 174 -3.88 -2.97 16.14
CA GLN A 174 -4.74 -4.14 15.96
C GLN A 174 -4.50 -4.77 14.59
N VAL A 175 -4.49 -6.10 14.55
CA VAL A 175 -4.44 -6.85 13.29
C VAL A 175 -5.88 -7.12 12.83
N ILE A 176 -6.22 -6.60 11.66
CA ILE A 176 -7.56 -6.71 11.08
C ILE A 176 -7.66 -7.94 10.19
N SER A 177 -6.59 -8.25 9.45
CA SER A 177 -6.59 -9.36 8.49
C SER A 177 -5.28 -10.13 8.49
N TYR A 178 -5.40 -11.44 8.28
CA TYR A 178 -4.31 -12.40 8.37
C TYR A 178 -4.46 -13.54 7.35
N SER A 179 -3.35 -14.12 6.95
CA SER A 179 -3.25 -15.34 6.14
C SER A 179 -2.34 -16.35 6.81
N GLU A 180 -2.77 -17.61 6.86
CA GLU A 180 -1.92 -18.72 7.36
C GLU A 180 -0.67 -18.94 6.50
N ILE A 181 -0.71 -18.50 5.24
CA ILE A 181 0.40 -18.69 4.28
C ILE A 181 1.28 -17.44 4.21
N SER A 182 0.68 -16.26 4.01
CA SER A 182 1.44 -15.02 3.81
C SER A 182 1.55 -14.13 5.05
N GLY A 183 0.97 -14.53 6.18
CA GLY A 183 1.06 -13.81 7.44
C GLY A 183 0.14 -12.61 7.55
N VAL A 184 0.57 -11.59 8.29
CA VAL A 184 -0.23 -10.39 8.56
C VAL A 184 -0.46 -9.59 7.27
N HIS A 185 -1.72 -9.15 7.08
CA HIS A 185 -2.09 -8.37 5.88
C HIS A 185 -2.48 -6.94 6.21
N ILE A 186 -3.49 -6.74 7.05
CA ILE A 186 -3.96 -5.39 7.40
C ILE A 186 -3.82 -5.19 8.90
N ILE A 187 -3.12 -4.11 9.25
CA ILE A 187 -2.97 -3.61 10.61
C ILE A 187 -3.53 -2.17 10.63
N SER A 188 -4.16 -1.77 11.71
CA SER A 188 -4.44 -0.35 11.97
C SER A 188 -3.99 0.04 13.36
N ASP A 189 -3.82 1.36 13.57
CA ASP A 189 -3.85 1.91 14.91
C ASP A 189 -5.27 1.83 15.50
N MET A 190 -5.39 1.95 16.82
CA MET A 190 -6.68 1.85 17.51
C MET A 190 -7.65 2.98 17.16
N ASP A 191 -7.13 4.13 16.70
CA ASP A 191 -7.93 5.27 16.27
C ASP A 191 -8.36 5.17 14.79
N CYS A 192 -7.90 4.13 14.08
CA CYS A 192 -8.15 3.88 12.65
C CYS A 192 -7.73 5.07 11.75
N ARG A 193 -6.66 5.77 12.13
CA ARG A 193 -6.05 6.83 11.34
C ARG A 193 -4.87 6.37 10.51
N GLN A 194 -4.23 5.27 10.91
CA GLN A 194 -3.10 4.67 10.21
C GLN A 194 -3.45 3.23 9.82
N PHE A 195 -3.41 2.92 8.55
CA PHE A 195 -3.58 1.57 8.02
C PHE A 195 -2.27 1.10 7.38
N PHE A 196 -1.85 -0.11 7.72
CA PHE A 196 -0.62 -0.74 7.21
C PHE A 196 -1.01 -2.03 6.50
N VAL A 197 -0.87 -2.05 5.18
CA VAL A 197 -1.34 -3.12 4.30
C VAL A 197 -0.15 -3.75 3.60
N THR A 198 0.17 -5.00 3.90
CA THR A 198 1.38 -5.67 3.41
C THR A 198 1.27 -6.21 2.00
N GLY A 199 0.05 -6.40 1.50
CA GLY A 199 -0.23 -6.89 0.14
C GLY A 199 -0.44 -5.78 -0.87
N HIS A 200 -0.61 -6.17 -2.14
CA HIS A 200 -0.75 -5.29 -3.28
C HIS A 200 -2.12 -5.42 -3.95
N SER A 201 -3.17 -4.94 -3.25
CA SER A 201 -4.53 -4.97 -3.81
C SER A 201 -4.70 -4.11 -5.07
N GLU A 202 -3.80 -3.14 -5.28
CA GLU A 202 -3.79 -2.25 -6.45
C GLU A 202 -3.30 -2.91 -7.74
N TYR A 203 -2.63 -4.04 -7.69
CA TYR A 203 -2.01 -4.69 -8.85
C TYR A 203 -3.01 -5.02 -9.96
N ASP A 204 -2.57 -4.83 -11.20
CA ASP A 204 -3.24 -5.33 -12.40
C ASP A 204 -3.06 -6.83 -12.56
N ARG A 205 -3.90 -7.44 -13.42
CA ARG A 205 -3.87 -8.87 -13.69
C ARG A 205 -2.48 -9.38 -14.07
N ASP A 206 -1.73 -8.61 -14.85
CA ASP A 206 -0.46 -9.00 -15.44
C ASP A 206 0.78 -8.51 -14.65
N THR A 207 0.58 -7.79 -13.54
CA THR A 207 1.70 -7.21 -12.77
C THR A 207 2.66 -8.28 -12.25
N LEU A 208 2.13 -9.34 -11.60
CA LEU A 208 2.98 -10.44 -11.13
C LEU A 208 3.63 -11.22 -12.27
N ALA A 209 2.95 -11.38 -13.42
CA ALA A 209 3.53 -12.03 -14.61
C ALA A 209 4.72 -11.23 -15.15
N LYS A 210 4.58 -9.89 -15.25
CA LYS A 210 5.69 -9.02 -15.68
C LYS A 210 6.88 -9.12 -14.72
N GLU A 211 6.64 -9.15 -13.41
CA GLU A 211 7.70 -9.36 -12.42
C GLU A 211 8.36 -10.73 -12.57
N TYR A 212 7.56 -11.80 -12.72
CA TYR A 212 8.03 -13.16 -12.87
C TYR A 212 8.92 -13.31 -14.09
N PHE A 213 8.48 -12.90 -15.27
CA PHE A 213 9.26 -13.02 -16.50
C PHE A 213 10.51 -12.15 -16.48
N ARG A 214 10.43 -10.93 -15.95
CA ARG A 214 11.60 -10.05 -15.76
C ARG A 214 12.67 -10.72 -14.88
N ASP A 215 12.26 -11.33 -13.76
CA ASP A 215 13.18 -11.92 -12.81
C ASP A 215 13.74 -13.25 -13.35
N LYS A 216 12.94 -14.01 -14.11
CA LYS A 216 13.36 -15.21 -14.85
C LYS A 216 14.39 -14.89 -15.94
N GLU A 217 14.17 -13.82 -16.71
CA GLU A 217 15.13 -13.34 -17.74
C GLU A 217 16.47 -12.90 -17.14
N LYS A 218 16.46 -12.39 -15.91
CA LYS A 218 17.68 -12.06 -15.16
C LYS A 218 18.38 -13.27 -14.55
N GLY A 219 17.85 -14.49 -14.73
CA GLY A 219 18.39 -15.71 -14.17
C GLY A 219 18.24 -15.82 -12.64
N LEU A 220 17.30 -15.10 -12.05
CA LEU A 220 17.01 -15.21 -10.62
C LEU A 220 16.25 -16.50 -10.34
N ASP A 221 16.53 -17.10 -9.18
CA ASP A 221 15.77 -18.26 -8.67
C ASP A 221 14.41 -17.77 -8.15
N ILE A 222 13.40 -17.83 -9.02
CA ILE A 222 12.04 -17.38 -8.75
C ILE A 222 11.05 -18.51 -9.02
N ASP A 223 10.21 -18.78 -8.03
CA ASP A 223 9.11 -19.73 -8.17
C ASP A 223 7.97 -19.12 -9.03
N VAL A 224 7.19 -19.98 -9.68
CA VAL A 224 5.92 -19.55 -10.31
C VAL A 224 5.03 -18.90 -9.27
N PRO A 225 4.40 -17.73 -9.55
CA PRO A 225 3.56 -17.05 -8.57
C PRO A 225 2.43 -17.97 -8.07
N TYR A 226 2.35 -18.14 -6.74
CA TYR A 226 1.37 -19.00 -6.10
C TYR A 226 -0.06 -18.61 -6.48
N ASN A 227 -0.90 -19.58 -6.83
CA ASN A 227 -2.34 -19.42 -7.13
C ASN A 227 -2.64 -18.29 -8.14
N TYR A 228 -1.81 -18.17 -9.17
CA TYR A 228 -1.90 -17.06 -10.12
C TYR A 228 -2.11 -17.54 -11.56
N PHE A 229 -1.26 -18.43 -12.06
CA PHE A 229 -1.47 -19.07 -13.36
C PHE A 229 -2.33 -20.33 -13.22
N PRO A 230 -3.32 -20.59 -14.11
CA PRO A 230 -4.06 -21.85 -14.13
C PRO A 230 -3.10 -23.04 -14.24
N ASN A 231 -3.21 -23.99 -13.30
CA ASN A 231 -2.35 -25.19 -13.24
C ASN A 231 -0.84 -24.91 -13.19
N ASP A 232 -0.43 -23.73 -12.68
CA ASP A 232 0.95 -23.24 -12.66
C ASP A 232 1.62 -23.14 -14.05
N ASP A 233 0.81 -23.12 -15.12
CA ASP A 233 1.28 -22.95 -16.50
C ASP A 233 1.49 -21.47 -16.83
N ASP A 234 2.76 -21.05 -16.86
CA ASP A 234 3.17 -19.67 -17.10
C ASP A 234 2.85 -19.14 -18.52
N LYS A 235 2.34 -20.01 -19.42
CA LYS A 235 1.83 -19.64 -20.74
C LYS A 235 0.34 -19.29 -20.73
N SER A 236 -0.35 -19.61 -19.64
CA SER A 236 -1.77 -19.34 -19.47
C SER A 236 -2.01 -17.89 -19.06
N VAL A 237 -3.22 -17.37 -19.37
CA VAL A 237 -3.65 -16.06 -18.90
C VAL A 237 -3.87 -16.11 -17.39
N PRO A 238 -3.27 -15.20 -16.60
CA PRO A 238 -3.44 -15.19 -15.14
C PRO A 238 -4.89 -14.99 -14.72
N ILE A 239 -5.26 -15.59 -13.58
CA ILE A 239 -6.56 -15.41 -12.95
C ILE A 239 -6.49 -14.19 -12.00
N MET A 240 -7.37 -13.21 -12.21
CA MET A 240 -7.51 -12.06 -11.30
C MET A 240 -8.62 -12.32 -10.29
N SER A 241 -8.26 -12.80 -9.10
CA SER A 241 -9.20 -13.16 -8.03
C SER A 241 -9.32 -12.12 -6.90
N TRP A 242 -8.64 -10.96 -7.01
CA TRP A 242 -8.59 -9.94 -5.95
C TRP A 242 -9.28 -8.61 -6.31
N LYS A 243 -9.81 -8.47 -7.52
CA LYS A 243 -10.38 -7.20 -8.00
C LYS A 243 -11.54 -6.70 -7.15
N SER A 244 -12.45 -7.59 -6.76
CA SER A 244 -13.63 -7.23 -5.97
C SER A 244 -13.23 -6.79 -4.57
N SER A 245 -12.42 -7.57 -3.88
CA SER A 245 -11.94 -7.27 -2.53
C SER A 245 -11.10 -5.99 -2.49
N ALA A 246 -10.25 -5.76 -3.48
CA ALA A 246 -9.50 -4.52 -3.62
C ALA A 246 -10.42 -3.29 -3.67
N ASN A 247 -11.43 -3.32 -4.54
CA ASN A 247 -12.39 -2.22 -4.65
C ASN A 247 -13.18 -2.01 -3.35
N ILE A 248 -13.59 -3.09 -2.66
CA ILE A 248 -14.30 -3.00 -1.38
C ILE A 248 -13.41 -2.35 -0.32
N ILE A 249 -12.16 -2.80 -0.15
CA ILE A 249 -11.23 -2.27 0.85
C ILE A 249 -10.99 -0.77 0.62
N PHE A 250 -10.67 -0.36 -0.61
CA PHE A 250 -10.42 1.05 -0.92
C PHE A 250 -11.68 1.92 -0.77
N SER A 251 -12.85 1.42 -1.20
CA SER A 251 -14.12 2.12 -1.02
C SER A 251 -14.49 2.26 0.46
N ASN A 252 -14.27 1.22 1.28
CA ASN A 252 -14.51 1.27 2.71
C ASN A 252 -13.55 2.24 3.41
N TRP A 253 -12.27 2.25 3.04
CA TRP A 253 -11.31 3.23 3.56
C TRP A 253 -11.74 4.66 3.24
N LEU A 254 -12.06 4.95 1.98
CA LEU A 254 -12.53 6.28 1.56
C LEU A 254 -13.81 6.69 2.29
N ASN A 255 -14.79 5.79 2.41
CA ASN A 255 -16.08 6.10 3.01
C ASN A 255 -16.01 6.25 4.53
N TYR A 256 -15.49 5.23 5.23
CA TYR A 256 -15.59 5.16 6.70
C TYR A 256 -14.46 5.89 7.42
N PHE A 257 -13.26 5.95 6.84
CA PHE A 257 -12.07 6.47 7.53
C PHE A 257 -11.53 7.77 6.95
N VAL A 258 -11.96 8.15 5.75
CA VAL A 258 -11.66 9.45 5.16
C VAL A 258 -12.90 10.34 5.19
N TYR A 259 -13.93 10.03 4.41
CA TYR A 259 -15.11 10.89 4.24
C TYR A 259 -15.90 11.11 5.53
N GLN A 260 -16.30 10.02 6.23
CA GLN A 260 -17.16 10.14 7.41
C GLN A 260 -16.44 10.65 8.66
N LYS A 261 -15.11 10.63 8.67
CA LYS A 261 -14.30 11.07 9.82
C LYS A 261 -13.70 12.46 9.67
N THR A 262 -13.49 12.90 8.43
CA THR A 262 -12.99 14.27 8.20
C THR A 262 -14.03 15.29 8.66
N PRO A 263 -13.64 16.28 9.46
CA PRO A 263 -14.56 17.35 9.91
C PRO A 263 -15.15 18.09 8.71
N TYR A 264 -16.48 18.21 8.68
CA TYR A 264 -17.21 18.88 7.62
C TYR A 264 -17.98 20.07 8.19
N ASP A 265 -17.74 21.26 7.65
CA ASP A 265 -18.42 22.49 8.04
C ASP A 265 -19.44 22.90 6.96
N LEU A 266 -20.74 22.71 7.27
CA LEU A 266 -21.84 23.09 6.39
C LEU A 266 -21.90 24.60 6.11
N ALA A 267 -21.31 25.44 6.95
CA ALA A 267 -21.29 26.89 6.77
C ALA A 267 -20.31 27.35 5.67
N GLN A 268 -19.49 26.43 5.14
CA GLN A 268 -18.55 26.71 4.06
C GLN A 268 -19.09 26.34 2.68
N LEU A 269 -20.34 25.86 2.59
CA LEU A 269 -21.06 25.71 1.35
C LEU A 269 -21.63 27.05 0.92
#